data_cb8817b58da6a9d6618be87f893e0559
#
_entry.id   cb8817b58da6a9d6618be87f893e0559
#
_cell.length_a   1.000
_cell.length_b   1.000
_cell.length_c   1.000
_cell.angle_alpha   90.00
_cell.angle_beta   90.00
_cell.angle_gamma   90.00
#
_symmetry.space_group_name_H-M   'P 1'
#
loop_
_entity.id
_entity.type
_entity.pdbx_description
1 polymer ?
#
loop_
_entity_poly.entity_id
_entity_poly.type
_entity_poly.pdbx_seq_one_letter_code
_entity_poly.pdbx_strand_id
1 'polypeptide(L)'
;MKAEIFRFPAGSVNAYNSGIYQELIAEMLRRNFVFFDWDVTGEDTRVGGVTAQKVEEAVLREMDGKSRGIVMLHDSAGKGAVVDALPRILSELQEKGYGFQPLTAAVMPVIFSYKSAP
;
A
#
# COMPACT_ATOMS: atom_id res chain seq x y z
N MET A 1 -14.18 -6.15 -18.03
CA MET A 1 -13.19 -5.21 -17.45
C MET A 1 -11.79 -5.77 -17.70
N LYS A 2 -10.89 -4.94 -18.18
CA LYS A 2 -9.49 -5.31 -18.36
C LYS A 2 -8.66 -4.73 -17.21
N ALA A 3 -7.91 -5.57 -16.52
CA ALA A 3 -7.02 -5.10 -15.46
C ALA A 3 -5.80 -4.41 -16.09
N GLU A 4 -5.45 -3.23 -15.59
CA GLU A 4 -4.29 -2.46 -16.06
C GLU A 4 -3.26 -2.25 -14.95
N ILE A 5 -3.66 -2.45 -13.71
CA ILE A 5 -2.79 -2.27 -12.54
C ILE A 5 -2.74 -3.56 -11.73
N PHE A 6 -1.65 -3.72 -10.98
CA PHE A 6 -1.53 -4.84 -10.06
C PHE A 6 -0.55 -4.52 -8.94
N ARG A 7 -0.49 -5.40 -7.95
CA ARG A 7 0.45 -5.33 -6.85
C ARG A 7 1.09 -6.70 -6.68
N PHE A 8 2.42 -6.72 -6.56
CA PHE A 8 3.12 -7.97 -6.21
C PHE A 8 2.79 -8.35 -4.77
N PRO A 9 2.47 -9.61 -4.48
CA PRO A 9 2.39 -10.07 -3.10
C PRO A 9 3.69 -9.77 -2.36
N ALA A 10 3.60 -9.19 -1.17
CA ALA A 10 4.73 -8.73 -0.36
C ALA A 10 5.59 -7.64 -1.00
N GLY A 11 5.09 -6.98 -2.07
CA GLY A 11 5.81 -5.91 -2.76
C GLY A 11 6.66 -6.38 -3.93
N SER A 12 7.12 -5.46 -4.75
CA SER A 12 7.89 -5.77 -5.97
C SER A 12 9.27 -6.33 -5.69
N VAL A 13 9.86 -5.98 -4.54
CA VAL A 13 11.16 -6.50 -4.10
C VAL A 13 11.00 -7.03 -2.69
N ASN A 14 11.18 -8.32 -2.50
CA ASN A 14 11.04 -8.97 -1.19
C ASN A 14 11.93 -10.22 -1.11
N ALA A 15 11.95 -10.88 0.06
CA ALA A 15 12.79 -12.04 0.28
C ALA A 15 12.46 -13.23 -0.63
N TYR A 16 11.23 -13.33 -1.10
CA TYR A 16 10.80 -14.46 -1.94
C TYR A 16 11.20 -14.29 -3.40
N ASN A 17 11.30 -13.05 -3.89
CA ASN A 17 11.58 -12.78 -5.30
C ASN A 17 12.91 -12.07 -5.54
N SER A 18 13.76 -11.96 -4.53
CA SER A 18 15.01 -11.20 -4.61
C SER A 18 15.94 -11.62 -5.76
N GLY A 19 15.86 -12.89 -6.19
CA GLY A 19 16.67 -13.38 -7.31
C GLY A 19 16.06 -13.14 -8.69
N ILE A 20 14.77 -12.82 -8.78
CA ILE A 20 14.06 -12.74 -10.07
C ILE A 20 13.19 -11.50 -10.20
N TYR A 21 13.20 -10.57 -9.23
CA TYR A 21 12.26 -9.46 -9.22
C TYR A 21 12.37 -8.57 -10.47
N GLN A 22 13.58 -8.36 -10.99
CA GLN A 22 13.77 -7.54 -12.19
C GLN A 22 13.12 -8.19 -13.42
N GLU A 23 13.21 -9.51 -13.53
CA GLU A 23 12.59 -10.25 -14.62
C GLU A 23 11.06 -10.20 -14.52
N LEU A 24 10.52 -10.34 -13.31
CA LEU A 24 9.10 -10.25 -13.07
C LEU A 24 8.55 -8.86 -13.42
N ILE A 25 9.23 -7.80 -12.99
CA ILE A 25 8.86 -6.43 -13.30
C ILE A 25 8.87 -6.21 -14.82
N ALA A 26 9.95 -6.62 -15.49
CA ALA A 26 10.08 -6.46 -16.93
C ALA A 26 8.95 -7.19 -17.68
N GLU A 27 8.59 -8.39 -17.26
CA GLU A 27 7.52 -9.16 -17.88
C GLU A 27 6.15 -8.49 -17.73
N MET A 28 5.86 -7.94 -16.56
CA MET A 28 4.59 -7.27 -16.32
C MET A 28 4.48 -5.96 -17.10
N LEU A 29 5.58 -5.20 -17.18
CA LEU A 29 5.62 -3.99 -18.01
C LEU A 29 5.47 -4.32 -19.49
N ARG A 30 6.08 -5.41 -19.95
CA ARG A 30 5.93 -5.88 -21.33
C ARG A 30 4.47 -6.21 -21.66
N ARG A 31 3.70 -6.67 -20.68
CA ARG A 31 2.27 -6.96 -20.81
C ARG A 31 1.38 -5.73 -20.61
N ASN A 32 1.98 -4.54 -20.52
CA ASN A 32 1.28 -3.27 -20.32
C ASN A 32 0.56 -3.13 -18.98
N PHE A 33 1.08 -3.78 -17.93
CA PHE A 33 0.61 -3.56 -16.57
C PHE A 33 1.44 -2.49 -15.90
N VAL A 34 0.79 -1.66 -15.08
CA VAL A 34 1.44 -0.76 -14.14
C VAL A 34 1.36 -1.41 -12.75
N PHE A 35 2.48 -1.56 -12.08
CA PHE A 35 2.49 -2.11 -10.73
C PHE A 35 2.70 -1.00 -9.70
N PHE A 36 2.16 -1.25 -8.50
CA PHE A 36 2.26 -0.34 -7.38
C PHE A 36 2.84 -1.06 -6.18
N ASP A 37 3.81 -0.44 -5.54
CA ASP A 37 4.13 -0.68 -4.16
C ASP A 37 3.39 0.36 -3.32
N TRP A 38 3.83 0.62 -2.11
CA TRP A 38 3.18 1.53 -1.19
C TRP A 38 4.22 2.26 -0.34
N ASP A 39 3.83 3.35 0.28
CA ASP A 39 4.69 4.10 1.18
C ASP A 39 4.04 4.39 2.54
N VAL A 40 2.81 3.95 2.74
CA VAL A 40 2.09 4.06 4.01
C VAL A 40 1.44 2.72 4.33
N THR A 41 1.58 2.27 5.57
CA THR A 41 0.90 1.07 6.06
C THR A 41 0.17 1.36 7.37
N GLY A 42 -0.84 0.51 7.68
CA GLY A 42 -1.50 0.59 8.97
C GLY A 42 -0.86 -0.27 10.04
N GLU A 43 0.28 -0.90 9.74
CA GLU A 43 0.92 -1.89 10.61
C GLU A 43 -0.06 -3.00 11.04
N ASP A 44 -0.99 -3.34 10.15
CA ASP A 44 -2.13 -4.21 10.43
C ASP A 44 -1.79 -5.71 10.40
N THR A 45 -0.53 -6.04 10.12
CA THR A 45 -0.03 -7.43 10.12
C THR A 45 0.78 -7.78 11.36
N ARG A 46 0.75 -6.96 12.39
CA ARG A 46 1.50 -7.22 13.63
C ARG A 46 1.11 -8.55 14.26
N VAL A 47 2.13 -9.26 14.75
CA VAL A 47 1.93 -10.47 15.55
C VAL A 47 1.17 -10.11 16.83
N GLY A 48 0.15 -10.90 17.18
CA GLY A 48 -0.68 -10.64 18.33
C GLY A 48 -1.90 -9.75 18.04
N GLY A 49 -2.04 -9.29 16.78
CA GLY A 49 -3.16 -8.46 16.36
C GLY A 49 -2.92 -6.98 16.53
N VAL A 50 -3.92 -6.19 16.14
CA VAL A 50 -3.85 -4.73 16.16
C VAL A 50 -5.25 -4.18 16.45
N THR A 51 -5.32 -3.04 17.13
CA THR A 51 -6.60 -2.34 17.37
C THR A 51 -6.87 -1.32 16.26
N ALA A 52 -8.14 -0.95 16.08
CA ALA A 52 -8.52 0.09 15.13
C ALA A 52 -7.77 1.41 15.41
N GLN A 53 -7.61 1.77 16.67
CA GLN A 53 -6.88 2.98 17.06
C GLN A 53 -5.42 2.91 16.61
N LYS A 54 -4.77 1.77 16.75
CA LYS A 54 -3.36 1.62 16.33
C LYS A 54 -3.20 1.68 14.82
N VAL A 55 -4.14 1.12 14.06
CA VAL A 55 -4.15 1.23 12.60
C VAL A 55 -4.28 2.69 12.19
N GLU A 56 -5.23 3.41 12.77
CA GLU A 56 -5.43 4.84 12.53
C GLU A 56 -4.17 5.64 12.83
N GLU A 57 -3.59 5.45 14.01
CA GLU A 57 -2.38 6.16 14.43
C GLU A 57 -1.20 5.88 13.49
N ALA A 58 -1.03 4.64 13.04
CA ALA A 58 0.04 4.28 12.13
C ALA A 58 -0.09 4.98 10.78
N VAL A 59 -1.29 4.96 10.20
CA VAL A 59 -1.54 5.62 8.91
C VAL A 59 -1.31 7.13 9.02
N LEU A 60 -1.85 7.77 10.05
CA LEU A 60 -1.71 9.21 10.24
C LEU A 60 -0.25 9.61 10.47
N ARG A 61 0.49 8.82 11.25
CA ARG A 61 1.90 9.06 11.50
C ARG A 61 2.73 8.94 10.22
N GLU A 62 2.49 7.90 9.43
CA GLU A 62 3.25 7.68 8.20
C GLU A 62 2.87 8.67 7.10
N MET A 63 1.66 9.21 7.11
CA MET A 63 1.25 10.26 6.17
C MET A 63 1.80 11.64 6.54
N ASP A 64 2.19 11.85 7.79
CA ASP A 64 2.62 13.17 8.25
C ASP A 64 3.78 13.71 7.41
N GLY A 65 3.64 14.93 6.93
CA GLY A 65 4.63 15.58 6.08
C GLY A 65 4.63 15.15 4.61
N LYS A 66 3.79 14.21 4.21
CA LYS A 66 3.69 13.78 2.81
C LYS A 66 2.65 14.59 2.06
N SER A 67 2.96 14.93 0.79
CA SER A 67 1.98 15.55 -0.10
C SER A 67 1.04 14.55 -0.73
N ARG A 68 1.46 13.28 -0.82
CA ARG A 68 0.65 12.16 -1.30
C ARG A 68 1.15 10.87 -0.69
N GLY A 69 0.30 9.85 -0.65
CA GLY A 69 0.68 8.53 -0.17
C GLY A 69 -0.14 7.45 -0.86
N ILE A 70 0.42 6.27 -0.97
CA ILE A 70 -0.28 5.06 -1.36
C ILE A 70 -0.33 4.18 -0.13
N VAL A 71 -1.54 3.96 0.38
CA VAL A 71 -1.77 3.27 1.64
C VAL A 71 -2.10 1.80 1.38
N MET A 72 -1.39 0.91 2.03
CA MET A 72 -1.64 -0.52 1.96
C MET A 72 -2.24 -1.01 3.27
N LEU A 73 -3.40 -1.64 3.16
CA LEU A 73 -4.11 -2.27 4.27
C LEU A 73 -4.58 -3.64 3.83
N HIS A 74 -4.89 -4.50 4.80
CA HIS A 74 -5.36 -5.87 4.53
C HIS A 74 -6.82 -6.01 4.92
N ASP A 75 -7.60 -6.71 4.10
CA ASP A 75 -9.03 -6.94 4.30
C ASP A 75 -9.40 -8.41 4.50
N SER A 76 -8.43 -9.27 4.72
CA SER A 76 -8.66 -10.69 4.95
C SER A 76 -9.40 -10.96 6.27
N ALA A 77 -9.86 -12.18 6.44
CA ALA A 77 -10.50 -12.61 7.69
C ALA A 77 -9.61 -12.32 8.89
N GLY A 78 -10.20 -11.82 9.97
CA GLY A 78 -9.45 -11.43 11.18
C GLY A 78 -8.90 -9.99 11.14
N LYS A 79 -9.18 -9.22 10.10
CA LYS A 79 -8.74 -7.83 9.96
C LYS A 79 -9.87 -6.82 10.21
N GLY A 80 -10.81 -7.13 11.10
CA GLY A 80 -11.90 -6.23 11.44
C GLY A 80 -11.45 -4.87 11.97
N ALA A 81 -10.30 -4.80 12.62
CA ALA A 81 -9.71 -3.54 13.10
C ALA A 81 -9.47 -2.54 11.96
N VAL A 82 -9.07 -3.02 10.79
CA VAL A 82 -8.86 -2.18 9.61
C VAL A 82 -10.18 -1.58 9.14
N VAL A 83 -11.22 -2.40 9.05
CA VAL A 83 -12.57 -1.95 8.65
C VAL A 83 -13.08 -0.90 9.63
N ASP A 84 -12.91 -1.15 10.93
CA ASP A 84 -13.36 -0.22 11.97
C ASP A 84 -12.57 1.10 11.95
N ALA A 85 -11.30 1.07 11.55
CA ALA A 85 -10.44 2.25 11.49
C ALA A 85 -10.70 3.14 10.26
N LEU A 86 -11.17 2.56 9.15
CA LEU A 86 -11.28 3.27 7.88
C LEU A 86 -12.08 4.57 7.95
N PRO A 87 -13.27 4.65 8.56
CA PRO A 87 -14.02 5.91 8.59
C PRO A 87 -13.25 7.05 9.26
N ARG A 88 -12.53 6.77 10.34
CA ARG A 88 -11.73 7.79 11.03
C ARG A 88 -10.49 8.17 10.23
N ILE A 89 -9.83 7.21 9.61
CA ILE A 89 -8.67 7.48 8.73
C ILE A 89 -9.09 8.44 7.61
N LEU A 90 -10.20 8.15 6.95
CA LEU A 90 -10.71 8.98 5.86
C LEU A 90 -11.05 10.39 6.35
N SER A 91 -11.77 10.51 7.47
CA SER A 91 -12.14 11.80 8.05
C SER A 91 -10.92 12.62 8.44
N GLU A 92 -9.99 12.03 9.15
CA GLU A 92 -8.77 12.71 9.63
C GLU A 92 -7.91 13.20 8.47
N LEU A 93 -7.74 12.38 7.44
CA LEU A 93 -6.96 12.78 6.28
C LEU A 93 -7.66 13.88 5.48
N GLN A 94 -8.99 13.83 5.35
CA GLN A 94 -9.74 14.90 4.71
C GLN A 94 -9.62 16.21 5.46
N GLU A 95 -9.66 16.19 6.79
CA GLU A 95 -9.46 17.37 7.62
C GLU A 95 -8.07 17.97 7.44
N LYS A 96 -7.09 17.15 7.12
CA LYS A 96 -5.71 17.58 6.83
C LYS A 96 -5.54 18.07 5.38
N GLY A 97 -6.59 18.05 4.58
CA GLY A 97 -6.57 18.55 3.20
C GLY A 97 -6.29 17.51 2.12
N TYR A 98 -6.20 16.23 2.47
CA TYR A 98 -5.99 15.17 1.48
C TYR A 98 -7.29 14.84 0.75
N GLY A 99 -7.19 14.57 -0.56
CA GLY A 99 -8.23 13.92 -1.33
C GLY A 99 -7.92 12.44 -1.52
N PHE A 100 -8.89 11.70 -2.01
CA PHE A 100 -8.74 10.26 -2.26
C PHE A 100 -9.04 9.97 -3.72
N GLN A 101 -8.23 9.12 -4.32
CA GLN A 101 -8.44 8.67 -5.70
C GLN A 101 -8.14 7.18 -5.79
N PRO A 102 -8.86 6.45 -6.66
CA PRO A 102 -8.51 5.07 -6.94
C PRO A 102 -7.18 5.00 -7.68
N LEU A 103 -6.48 3.88 -7.55
CA LEU A 103 -5.29 3.62 -8.35
C LEU A 103 -5.71 3.27 -9.77
N THR A 104 -5.09 3.96 -10.73
CA THR A 104 -5.27 3.69 -12.17
C THR A 104 -3.91 3.71 -12.84
N ALA A 105 -3.85 3.31 -14.10
CA ALA A 105 -2.62 3.39 -14.88
C ALA A 105 -2.09 4.82 -15.08
N ALA A 106 -2.92 5.84 -14.81
CA ALA A 106 -2.54 7.24 -14.90
C ALA A 106 -1.92 7.80 -13.60
N VAL A 107 -1.98 7.05 -12.50
CA VAL A 107 -1.40 7.46 -11.22
C VAL A 107 0.08 7.11 -11.22
N MET A 108 0.93 8.05 -10.79
CA MET A 108 2.36 7.76 -10.65
C MET A 108 2.58 6.77 -9.52
N PRO A 109 3.19 5.59 -9.79
CA PRO A 109 3.36 4.57 -8.76
C PRO A 109 4.45 4.95 -7.75
N VAL A 110 4.33 4.39 -6.55
CA VAL A 110 5.41 4.26 -5.58
C VAL A 110 6.05 2.90 -5.83
N ILE A 111 7.37 2.86 -5.95
CA ILE A 111 8.13 1.66 -6.27
C ILE A 111 9.23 1.48 -5.24
N PHE A 112 9.33 0.28 -4.67
CA PHE A 112 10.42 -0.06 -3.76
C PHE A 112 11.75 -0.05 -4.50
N SER A 113 12.79 0.48 -3.85
CA SER A 113 14.16 0.32 -4.32
C SER A 113 14.79 -0.91 -3.68
N TYR A 114 15.78 -1.51 -4.31
CA TYR A 114 16.43 -2.64 -3.68
C TYR A 114 17.26 -2.28 -2.44
N LYS A 115 17.55 -1.01 -2.22
CA LYS A 115 18.19 -0.57 -0.99
C LYS A 115 17.24 -0.61 0.20
N SER A 116 15.94 -0.56 -0.04
CA SER A 116 14.91 -0.66 1.00
C SER A 116 14.21 -2.01 1.01
N ALA A 117 14.64 -2.97 0.21
CA ALA A 117 14.09 -4.32 0.21
C ALA A 117 14.46 -5.04 1.51
N PRO A 118 13.50 -5.76 2.11
CA PRO A 118 13.78 -6.56 3.31
C PRO A 118 14.71 -7.73 3.02
#